data_ab4a62d07b889771f35acde1dd60ca14
#
_entry.id   ab4a62d07b889771f35acde1dd60ca14
#
_cell.length_a   1.000
_cell.length_b   1.000
_cell.length_c   1.000
_cell.angle_alpha   90.00
_cell.angle_beta   90.00
_cell.angle_gamma   90.00
#
_symmetry.space_group_name_H-M   'P 1'
#
loop_
_entity.id
_entity.type
_entity.pdbx_description
1 polymer ?
#
loop_
_entity_poly.entity_id
_entity_poly.type
_entity_poly.pdbx_seq_one_letter_code
_entity_poly.pdbx_strand_id
1 'polypeptide(L)'
;MLNEREQAAHDPTIAETAQGISLAFEKLKGVIQMEKTLKTGKIGQFGAESRITYGGVKWVVLDARPNMSLCLAEDVLKDENGEVRYMAFDTDNKNDFAASSVRAFLNGDFLEELAAAGADKEAFVPIVLDLTSDDGLDDYGTDSAKIGLITDQMYRAFRKIIPKASEDYWTCTPFSTERNGYKSFVRYVFPSGALDYNYAYDGYWGVRPLCALKSDILVSYDEGEVNERKPSFGEMIGKALAEGLNKAIFGEGEEPKGILAEAEAQAAREKEQEDEDQKRADAVDMMKHIAAAFDIPATIGEGKQEEQEKEAKQLFGWYSELKKAGFTDAQAFELIKG
;
A
#
# COMPACT_ATOMS: atom_id res chain seq x y z
N MET A 1 -46.93 57.82 10.23
CA MET A 1 -45.66 57.77 9.46
C MET A 1 -44.69 56.97 10.29
N LEU A 2 -44.34 55.76 9.81
CA LEU A 2 -43.30 54.96 10.43
C LEU A 2 -41.93 55.70 10.24
N ASN A 3 -41.12 55.67 11.27
CA ASN A 3 -39.82 56.36 11.28
C ASN A 3 -38.87 55.59 10.33
N GLU A 4 -37.88 56.27 9.72
CA GLU A 4 -36.95 55.71 8.75
C GLU A 4 -36.22 54.44 9.21
N ARG A 5 -36.09 54.24 10.53
CA ARG A 5 -35.54 52.98 11.12
C ARG A 5 -36.50 51.80 11.03
N GLU A 6 -37.81 52.02 11.06
CA GLU A 6 -38.83 50.99 10.92
C GLU A 6 -39.09 50.62 9.46
N GLN A 7 -38.86 51.54 8.52
CA GLN A 7 -38.90 51.29 7.08
C GLN A 7 -37.69 50.44 6.61
N ALA A 8 -36.47 50.67 7.14
CA ALA A 8 -35.29 49.88 6.81
C ALA A 8 -35.40 48.43 7.30
N ALA A 9 -36.13 48.13 8.36
CA ALA A 9 -36.35 46.77 8.85
C ALA A 9 -37.27 45.91 7.99
N HIS A 10 -37.98 46.49 7.03
CA HIS A 10 -38.95 45.85 6.12
C HIS A 10 -38.47 45.85 4.66
N ASP A 11 -37.23 46.24 4.40
CA ASP A 11 -36.65 46.17 3.05
C ASP A 11 -36.24 44.71 2.72
N PRO A 12 -36.90 44.09 1.75
CA PRO A 12 -36.64 42.69 1.38
C PRO A 12 -35.17 42.47 0.92
N THR A 13 -34.52 43.49 0.38
CA THR A 13 -33.15 43.45 -0.06
C THR A 13 -32.18 43.31 1.11
N ILE A 14 -32.46 43.96 2.26
CA ILE A 14 -31.68 43.82 3.49
C ILE A 14 -31.88 42.46 4.10
N ALA A 15 -33.08 41.90 4.08
CA ALA A 15 -33.37 40.56 4.58
C ALA A 15 -32.69 39.44 3.76
N GLU A 16 -32.72 39.56 2.43
CA GLU A 16 -32.00 38.62 1.53
C GLU A 16 -30.48 38.69 1.69
N THR A 17 -29.94 39.89 1.85
CA THR A 17 -28.49 40.10 2.09
C THR A 17 -28.06 39.51 3.44
N ALA A 18 -28.87 39.71 4.50
CA ALA A 18 -28.59 39.14 5.82
C ALA A 18 -28.65 37.60 5.81
N GLN A 19 -29.60 37.02 5.05
CA GLN A 19 -29.73 35.57 4.89
C GLN A 19 -28.55 34.98 4.11
N GLY A 20 -28.07 35.67 3.05
CA GLY A 20 -26.87 35.32 2.30
C GLY A 20 -25.59 35.35 3.15
N ILE A 21 -25.43 36.39 3.98
CA ILE A 21 -24.29 36.52 4.91
C ILE A 21 -24.36 35.41 5.97
N SER A 22 -25.54 35.10 6.51
CA SER A 22 -25.71 34.00 7.49
C SER A 22 -25.34 32.65 6.90
N LEU A 23 -25.74 32.36 5.67
CA LEU A 23 -25.40 31.11 4.98
C LEU A 23 -23.91 31.01 4.67
N ALA A 24 -23.30 32.13 4.28
CA ALA A 24 -21.84 32.19 4.07
C ALA A 24 -21.08 31.97 5.39
N PHE A 25 -21.58 32.51 6.49
CA PHE A 25 -20.98 32.37 7.82
C PHE A 25 -21.08 30.94 8.34
N GLU A 26 -22.21 30.25 8.12
CA GLU A 26 -22.37 28.84 8.48
C GLU A 26 -21.50 27.92 7.62
N LYS A 27 -21.33 28.22 6.33
CA LYS A 27 -20.35 27.52 5.47
C LYS A 27 -18.92 27.75 5.95
N LEU A 28 -18.56 28.98 6.31
CA LEU A 28 -17.25 29.32 6.83
C LEU A 28 -16.96 28.64 8.17
N LYS A 29 -17.95 28.59 9.07
CA LYS A 29 -17.87 27.82 10.34
C LYS A 29 -17.65 26.34 10.07
N GLY A 30 -18.37 25.74 9.09
CA GLY A 30 -18.16 24.35 8.68
C GLY A 30 -16.74 24.08 8.20
N VAL A 31 -16.18 24.97 7.36
CA VAL A 31 -14.79 24.88 6.89
C VAL A 31 -13.79 25.04 8.04
N ILE A 32 -13.99 26.03 8.92
CA ILE A 32 -13.13 26.28 10.09
C ILE A 32 -13.23 25.11 11.09
N GLN A 33 -14.39 24.48 11.25
CA GLN A 33 -14.60 23.32 12.10
C GLN A 33 -13.89 22.09 11.50
N MET A 34 -13.87 21.94 10.16
CA MET A 34 -13.12 20.87 9.47
C MET A 34 -11.60 21.07 9.56
N GLU A 35 -11.10 22.31 9.42
CA GLU A 35 -9.66 22.60 9.58
C GLU A 35 -9.16 22.38 11.02
N LYS A 36 -10.05 22.44 12.01
CA LYS A 36 -9.69 22.42 13.43
C LYS A 36 -9.44 21.01 14.00
N THR A 37 -9.74 19.95 13.26
CA THR A 37 -9.69 18.55 13.74
C THR A 37 -8.61 17.69 13.10
N LEU A 38 -8.06 18.07 11.94
CA LEU A 38 -7.03 17.26 11.28
C LEU A 38 -5.67 17.45 11.95
N LYS A 39 -5.19 16.40 12.59
CA LYS A 39 -3.83 16.30 13.14
C LYS A 39 -2.95 15.49 12.18
N THR A 40 -1.65 15.59 12.38
CA THR A 40 -0.67 14.75 11.69
C THR A 40 0.04 13.84 12.66
N GLY A 41 0.31 12.61 12.25
CA GLY A 41 1.00 11.62 13.06
C GLY A 41 1.53 10.48 12.21
N LYS A 42 2.45 9.68 12.75
CA LYS A 42 2.95 8.50 12.06
C LYS A 42 1.87 7.42 11.99
N ILE A 43 1.64 6.86 10.79
CA ILE A 43 0.60 5.83 10.62
C ILE A 43 0.84 4.61 11.51
N GLY A 44 2.11 4.26 11.80
CA GLY A 44 2.46 3.11 12.65
C GLY A 44 1.99 3.20 14.10
N GLN A 45 1.51 4.36 14.56
CA GLN A 45 0.89 4.51 15.89
C GLN A 45 -0.59 4.11 15.92
N PHE A 46 -1.22 3.97 14.74
CA PHE A 46 -2.65 3.71 14.61
C PHE A 46 -2.93 2.22 14.40
N GLY A 47 -3.95 1.73 15.09
CA GLY A 47 -4.43 0.36 15.01
C GLY A 47 -5.47 0.14 13.91
N ALA A 48 -5.96 -1.08 13.78
CA ALA A 48 -7.07 -1.41 12.87
C ALA A 48 -8.30 -0.55 13.14
N GLU A 49 -9.11 -0.35 12.12
CA GLU A 49 -10.30 0.52 12.07
C GLU A 49 -9.99 2.03 12.10
N SER A 50 -8.73 2.44 12.32
CA SER A 50 -8.35 3.85 12.22
C SER A 50 -8.58 4.39 10.82
N ARG A 51 -9.09 5.61 10.75
CA ARG A 51 -9.26 6.35 9.50
C ARG A 51 -8.20 7.43 9.39
N ILE A 52 -7.47 7.41 8.30
CA ILE A 52 -6.40 8.36 8.03
C ILE A 52 -6.56 8.95 6.63
N THR A 53 -5.96 10.08 6.38
CA THR A 53 -5.90 10.69 5.04
C THR A 53 -4.44 10.73 4.57
N TYR A 54 -4.20 10.20 3.36
CA TYR A 54 -2.90 10.25 2.70
C TYR A 54 -3.08 10.34 1.19
N GLY A 55 -2.35 11.26 0.54
CA GLY A 55 -2.50 11.50 -0.89
C GLY A 55 -3.89 11.95 -1.31
N GLY A 56 -4.58 12.73 -0.45
CA GLY A 56 -5.94 13.20 -0.73
C GLY A 56 -7.04 12.15 -0.56
N VAL A 57 -6.70 10.89 -0.28
CA VAL A 57 -7.65 9.78 -0.09
C VAL A 57 -7.80 9.45 1.39
N LYS A 58 -9.02 9.20 1.83
CA LYS A 58 -9.32 8.61 3.14
C LYS A 58 -9.14 7.09 3.09
N TRP A 59 -8.37 6.58 4.04
CA TRP A 59 -8.06 5.15 4.16
C TRP A 59 -8.49 4.60 5.51
N VAL A 60 -8.93 3.36 5.51
CA VAL A 60 -9.18 2.58 6.74
C VAL A 60 -8.03 1.60 6.92
N VAL A 61 -7.41 1.62 8.09
CA VAL A 61 -6.37 0.64 8.46
C VAL A 61 -7.04 -0.70 8.72
N LEU A 62 -6.73 -1.70 7.91
CA LEU A 62 -7.23 -3.07 8.08
C LEU A 62 -6.31 -3.89 8.99
N ASP A 63 -4.99 -3.74 8.84
CA ASP A 63 -3.99 -4.45 9.63
C ASP A 63 -2.79 -3.53 9.88
N ALA A 64 -2.37 -3.41 11.14
CA ALA A 64 -1.29 -2.53 11.58
C ALA A 64 -0.12 -3.36 12.09
N ARG A 65 0.94 -3.43 11.30
CA ARG A 65 2.19 -4.15 11.62
C ARG A 65 3.29 -3.18 12.02
N PRO A 66 4.39 -3.65 12.62
CA PRO A 66 5.49 -2.80 13.07
C PRO A 66 6.08 -1.90 11.98
N ASN A 67 6.22 -2.41 10.78
CA ASN A 67 6.88 -1.73 9.64
C ASN A 67 5.93 -1.24 8.55
N MET A 68 4.68 -1.67 8.54
CA MET A 68 3.68 -1.25 7.56
C MET A 68 2.25 -1.37 8.07
N SER A 69 1.34 -0.62 7.47
CA SER A 69 -0.12 -0.71 7.69
C SER A 69 -0.83 -1.03 6.39
N LEU A 70 -1.63 -2.10 6.37
CA LEU A 70 -2.51 -2.44 5.25
C LEU A 70 -3.75 -1.56 5.31
N CYS A 71 -4.03 -0.84 4.24
CA CYS A 71 -5.08 0.17 4.18
C CYS A 71 -6.00 -0.07 2.97
N LEU A 72 -7.30 0.05 3.18
CA LEU A 72 -8.31 0.08 2.12
C LEU A 72 -8.89 1.49 2.05
N ALA A 73 -9.12 2.01 0.85
CA ALA A 73 -9.84 3.27 0.71
C ALA A 73 -11.19 3.20 1.46
N GLU A 74 -11.57 4.26 2.17
CA GLU A 74 -12.81 4.27 2.97
C GLU A 74 -14.04 4.03 2.11
N ASP A 75 -14.04 4.57 0.90
CA ASP A 75 -15.10 4.42 -0.10
C ASP A 75 -14.49 4.16 -1.49
N VAL A 76 -15.33 3.98 -2.49
CA VAL A 76 -14.93 3.95 -3.90
C VAL A 76 -14.34 5.30 -4.32
N LEU A 77 -13.45 5.28 -5.31
CA LEU A 77 -12.87 6.51 -5.85
C LEU A 77 -13.93 7.43 -6.43
N LYS A 78 -13.77 8.73 -6.19
CA LYS A 78 -14.61 9.80 -6.72
C LYS A 78 -13.76 10.80 -7.50
N ASP A 79 -14.38 11.48 -8.43
CA ASP A 79 -13.78 12.58 -9.15
C ASP A 79 -13.80 13.89 -8.32
N GLU A 80 -13.32 14.98 -8.90
CA GLU A 80 -13.30 16.31 -8.28
C GLU A 80 -14.69 16.89 -7.98
N ASN A 81 -15.74 16.39 -8.63
CA ASN A 81 -17.13 16.77 -8.42
C ASN A 81 -17.82 15.90 -7.35
N GLY A 82 -17.12 14.86 -6.85
CA GLY A 82 -17.66 13.90 -5.91
C GLY A 82 -18.45 12.75 -6.55
N GLU A 83 -18.44 12.65 -7.88
CA GLU A 83 -19.10 11.57 -8.62
C GLU A 83 -18.20 10.32 -8.63
N VAL A 84 -18.82 9.15 -8.57
CA VAL A 84 -18.09 7.87 -8.54
C VAL A 84 -17.34 7.65 -9.86
N ARG A 85 -16.08 7.28 -9.76
CA ARG A 85 -15.24 6.88 -10.90
C ARG A 85 -15.49 5.42 -11.23
N TYR A 86 -16.44 5.18 -12.12
CA TYR A 86 -16.71 3.84 -12.62
C TYR A 86 -15.68 3.43 -13.65
N MET A 87 -15.29 2.15 -13.63
CA MET A 87 -14.28 1.60 -14.53
C MET A 87 -14.53 0.11 -14.80
N ALA A 88 -14.28 -0.32 -16.04
CA ALA A 88 -14.13 -1.73 -16.33
C ALA A 88 -12.94 -2.32 -15.55
N PHE A 89 -13.06 -3.54 -15.07
CA PHE A 89 -11.92 -4.26 -14.52
C PHE A 89 -10.84 -4.44 -15.59
N ASP A 90 -11.26 -4.88 -16.76
CA ASP A 90 -10.38 -5.01 -17.92
C ASP A 90 -11.12 -4.77 -19.25
N THR A 91 -10.57 -3.90 -20.09
CA THR A 91 -11.16 -3.55 -21.41
C THR A 91 -11.17 -4.70 -22.41
N ASP A 92 -10.27 -5.67 -22.25
CA ASP A 92 -10.20 -6.89 -23.06
C ASP A 92 -11.07 -8.03 -22.52
N ASN A 93 -11.85 -7.74 -21.46
CA ASN A 93 -12.75 -8.70 -20.82
C ASN A 93 -12.01 -9.93 -20.24
N LYS A 94 -10.86 -9.70 -19.63
CA LYS A 94 -10.08 -10.72 -18.91
C LYS A 94 -10.15 -10.48 -17.41
N ASN A 95 -10.19 -11.55 -16.65
CA ASN A 95 -10.30 -11.50 -15.21
C ASN A 95 -8.97 -11.73 -14.47
N ASP A 96 -7.86 -11.72 -15.17
CA ASP A 96 -6.51 -11.73 -14.59
C ASP A 96 -6.13 -10.30 -14.15
N PHE A 97 -6.09 -10.08 -12.83
CA PHE A 97 -5.75 -8.77 -12.27
C PHE A 97 -4.36 -8.30 -12.70
N ALA A 98 -3.37 -9.19 -12.77
CA ALA A 98 -1.99 -8.84 -13.10
C ALA A 98 -1.86 -8.15 -14.47
N ALA A 99 -2.74 -8.47 -15.42
CA ALA A 99 -2.77 -7.92 -16.78
C ALA A 99 -3.90 -6.91 -17.00
N SER A 100 -4.70 -6.58 -15.99
CA SER A 100 -5.95 -5.82 -16.14
C SER A 100 -5.73 -4.31 -16.31
N SER A 101 -6.70 -3.67 -16.99
CA SER A 101 -6.74 -2.21 -17.16
C SER A 101 -6.84 -1.48 -15.83
N VAL A 102 -7.60 -2.02 -14.85
CA VAL A 102 -7.73 -1.42 -13.52
C VAL A 102 -6.41 -1.44 -12.74
N ARG A 103 -5.62 -2.52 -12.85
CA ARG A 103 -4.28 -2.57 -12.25
C ARG A 103 -3.34 -1.55 -12.87
N ALA A 104 -3.35 -1.43 -14.19
CA ALA A 104 -2.55 -0.44 -14.90
C ALA A 104 -2.90 0.99 -14.45
N PHE A 105 -4.19 1.32 -14.34
CA PHE A 105 -4.67 2.58 -13.80
C PHE A 105 -4.19 2.81 -12.35
N LEU A 106 -4.35 1.84 -11.46
CA LEU A 106 -4.01 1.97 -10.04
C LEU A 106 -2.51 2.24 -9.83
N ASN A 107 -1.63 1.60 -10.61
CA ASN A 107 -0.18 1.74 -10.47
C ASN A 107 0.45 2.75 -11.45
N GLY A 108 -0.36 3.36 -12.32
CA GLY A 108 -0.03 4.45 -13.22
C GLY A 108 -0.70 5.75 -12.77
N ASP A 109 -1.77 6.13 -13.45
CA ASP A 109 -2.43 7.44 -13.29
C ASP A 109 -2.86 7.71 -11.85
N PHE A 110 -3.47 6.75 -11.17
CA PHE A 110 -3.91 6.94 -9.78
C PHE A 110 -2.74 7.14 -8.81
N LEU A 111 -1.63 6.42 -8.98
CA LEU A 111 -0.43 6.62 -8.16
C LEU A 111 0.19 8.01 -8.41
N GLU A 112 0.11 8.54 -9.64
CA GLU A 112 0.50 9.91 -9.95
C GLU A 112 -0.45 10.94 -9.32
N GLU A 113 -1.76 10.69 -9.31
CA GLU A 113 -2.75 11.53 -8.65
C GLU A 113 -2.48 11.63 -7.13
N LEU A 114 -2.19 10.50 -6.47
CA LEU A 114 -1.80 10.47 -5.06
C LEU A 114 -0.52 11.29 -4.79
N ALA A 115 0.47 11.18 -5.69
CA ALA A 115 1.70 11.94 -5.57
C ALA A 115 1.47 13.44 -5.77
N ALA A 116 0.63 13.84 -6.73
CA ALA A 116 0.23 15.23 -6.95
C ALA A 116 -0.51 15.80 -5.73
N ALA A 117 -1.24 14.97 -4.98
CA ALA A 117 -1.89 15.31 -3.71
C ALA A 117 -0.96 15.22 -2.49
N GLY A 118 0.36 15.07 -2.69
CA GLY A 118 1.38 15.13 -1.66
C GLY A 118 1.82 13.78 -1.06
N ALA A 119 1.40 12.66 -1.62
CA ALA A 119 1.91 11.36 -1.20
C ALA A 119 3.31 11.08 -1.76
N ASP A 120 4.18 10.49 -0.95
CA ASP A 120 5.42 9.90 -1.43
C ASP A 120 5.13 8.51 -2.02
N LYS A 121 5.47 8.28 -3.30
CA LYS A 121 5.29 6.99 -3.97
C LYS A 121 6.08 5.86 -3.32
N GLU A 122 7.19 6.18 -2.66
CA GLU A 122 8.01 5.20 -1.96
C GLU A 122 7.45 4.83 -0.57
N ALA A 123 6.44 5.54 -0.11
CA ALA A 123 5.67 5.16 1.08
C ALA A 123 4.78 3.92 0.85
N PHE A 124 4.41 3.66 -0.42
CA PHE A 124 3.60 2.50 -0.79
C PHE A 124 4.50 1.27 -0.94
N VAL A 125 4.37 0.34 0.01
CA VAL A 125 5.07 -0.95 0.00
C VAL A 125 4.33 -1.90 -0.94
N PRO A 126 5.01 -2.60 -1.86
CA PRO A 126 4.36 -3.61 -2.69
C PRO A 126 3.66 -4.67 -1.84
N ILE A 127 2.41 -4.94 -2.16
CA ILE A 127 1.60 -6.00 -1.57
C ILE A 127 1.56 -7.19 -2.52
N VAL A 128 1.62 -8.39 -1.96
CA VAL A 128 1.44 -9.63 -2.73
C VAL A 128 -0.04 -10.02 -2.63
N LEU A 129 -0.69 -10.06 -3.77
CA LEU A 129 -2.10 -10.42 -3.93
C LEU A 129 -2.18 -11.84 -4.46
N ASP A 130 -2.88 -12.72 -3.75
CA ASP A 130 -3.22 -14.05 -4.20
C ASP A 130 -4.37 -13.96 -5.21
N LEU A 131 -4.11 -14.35 -6.45
CA LEU A 131 -5.08 -14.32 -7.55
C LEU A 131 -5.78 -15.68 -7.77
N THR A 132 -5.73 -16.55 -6.78
CA THR A 132 -6.55 -17.79 -6.76
C THR A 132 -8.02 -17.40 -6.92
N SER A 133 -8.67 -18.04 -7.88
CA SER A 133 -10.09 -17.80 -8.17
C SER A 133 -11.01 -18.25 -7.03
N ASP A 134 -12.25 -17.77 -7.02
CA ASP A 134 -13.23 -18.11 -5.98
C ASP A 134 -13.52 -19.62 -5.91
N ASP A 135 -13.39 -20.35 -7.02
CA ASP A 135 -13.50 -21.82 -7.10
C ASP A 135 -12.18 -22.57 -6.85
N GLY A 136 -11.11 -21.85 -6.48
CA GLY A 136 -9.85 -22.44 -6.01
C GLY A 136 -8.82 -22.75 -7.09
N LEU A 137 -8.97 -22.27 -8.32
CA LEU A 137 -7.95 -22.42 -9.37
C LEU A 137 -6.85 -21.36 -9.19
N ASP A 138 -5.59 -21.77 -9.29
CA ASP A 138 -4.39 -20.95 -9.04
C ASP A 138 -3.66 -20.52 -10.33
N ASP A 139 -4.33 -20.58 -11.48
CA ASP A 139 -3.74 -20.33 -12.80
C ASP A 139 -3.06 -18.98 -12.95
N TYR A 140 -3.52 -17.96 -12.23
CA TYR A 140 -2.98 -16.61 -12.27
C TYR A 140 -1.91 -16.35 -11.18
N GLY A 141 -1.69 -17.31 -10.26
CA GLY A 141 -0.67 -17.23 -9.23
C GLY A 141 -0.83 -16.02 -8.30
N THR A 142 0.19 -15.18 -8.25
CA THR A 142 0.21 -13.97 -7.41
C THR A 142 0.63 -12.75 -8.23
N ASP A 143 0.17 -11.56 -7.82
CA ASP A 143 0.68 -10.27 -8.32
C ASP A 143 1.31 -9.46 -7.20
N SER A 144 2.35 -8.70 -7.53
CA SER A 144 2.96 -7.74 -6.62
C SER A 144 2.75 -6.32 -7.13
N ALA A 145 2.00 -5.52 -6.39
CA ALA A 145 1.65 -4.16 -6.79
C ALA A 145 1.71 -3.19 -5.60
N LYS A 146 2.05 -1.91 -5.84
CA LYS A 146 2.00 -0.85 -4.81
C LYS A 146 0.55 -0.56 -4.40
N ILE A 147 -0.36 -0.59 -5.37
CA ILE A 147 -1.80 -0.41 -5.15
C ILE A 147 -2.56 -1.51 -5.87
N GLY A 148 -3.41 -2.20 -5.15
CA GLY A 148 -4.25 -3.28 -5.66
C GLY A 148 -5.72 -3.09 -5.37
N LEU A 149 -6.49 -4.16 -5.55
CA LEU A 149 -7.84 -4.31 -5.05
C LEU A 149 -7.86 -5.38 -3.95
N ILE A 150 -8.86 -5.34 -3.09
CA ILE A 150 -9.01 -6.36 -2.06
C ILE A 150 -9.35 -7.72 -2.70
N THR A 151 -8.79 -8.82 -2.17
CA THR A 151 -9.23 -10.17 -2.55
C THR A 151 -10.50 -10.54 -1.78
N ASP A 152 -11.29 -11.49 -2.29
CA ASP A 152 -12.44 -12.03 -1.57
C ASP A 152 -12.05 -12.62 -0.22
N GLN A 153 -10.90 -13.27 -0.15
CA GLN A 153 -10.37 -13.83 1.09
C GLN A 153 -10.07 -12.74 2.11
N MET A 154 -9.37 -11.66 1.70
CA MET A 154 -9.12 -10.50 2.56
C MET A 154 -10.43 -9.82 2.96
N TYR A 155 -11.36 -9.64 2.02
CA TYR A 155 -12.66 -9.07 2.31
C TYR A 155 -13.41 -9.85 3.39
N ARG A 156 -13.45 -11.19 3.28
CA ARG A 156 -14.07 -12.05 4.30
C ARG A 156 -13.37 -11.95 5.65
N ALA A 157 -12.03 -11.89 5.65
CA ALA A 157 -11.23 -11.76 6.88
C ALA A 157 -11.47 -10.43 7.60
N PHE A 158 -11.51 -9.33 6.86
CA PHE A 158 -11.66 -7.97 7.39
C PHE A 158 -13.10 -7.42 7.35
N ARG A 159 -14.08 -8.24 6.96
CA ARG A 159 -15.48 -7.81 6.76
C ARG A 159 -16.07 -6.99 7.90
N LYS A 160 -15.68 -7.27 9.15
CA LYS A 160 -16.24 -6.60 10.34
C LYS A 160 -15.79 -5.15 10.49
N ILE A 161 -14.61 -4.83 9.96
CA ILE A 161 -13.97 -3.53 10.09
C ILE A 161 -14.00 -2.71 8.79
N ILE A 162 -14.28 -3.35 7.66
CA ILE A 162 -14.43 -2.67 6.37
C ILE A 162 -15.74 -1.86 6.40
N PRO A 163 -15.69 -0.52 6.25
CA PRO A 163 -16.90 0.29 6.15
C PRO A 163 -17.67 -0.05 4.87
N LYS A 164 -18.97 0.19 4.91
CA LYS A 164 -19.80 0.05 3.72
C LYS A 164 -19.38 1.08 2.68
N ALA A 165 -19.22 0.63 1.44
CA ALA A 165 -19.00 1.53 0.32
C ALA A 165 -20.33 2.16 -0.14
N SER A 166 -20.23 3.31 -0.79
CA SER A 166 -21.41 3.99 -1.38
C SER A 166 -21.94 3.27 -2.62
N GLU A 167 -21.08 2.53 -3.31
CA GLU A 167 -21.40 1.82 -4.55
C GLU A 167 -20.75 0.43 -4.59
N ASP A 168 -21.17 -0.39 -5.55
CA ASP A 168 -20.56 -1.66 -5.88
C ASP A 168 -19.10 -1.45 -6.32
N TYR A 169 -18.19 -2.38 -5.96
CA TYR A 169 -16.79 -2.24 -6.33
C TYR A 169 -16.11 -3.58 -6.62
N TRP A 170 -15.15 -3.54 -7.56
CA TRP A 170 -14.37 -4.70 -7.94
C TRP A 170 -13.49 -5.23 -6.80
N THR A 171 -13.36 -6.55 -6.72
CA THR A 171 -12.22 -7.22 -6.06
C THR A 171 -11.17 -7.60 -7.10
N CYS A 172 -9.99 -8.09 -6.70
CA CYS A 172 -9.05 -8.67 -7.65
C CYS A 172 -9.22 -10.19 -7.82
N THR A 173 -10.25 -10.79 -7.21
CA THR A 173 -10.48 -12.23 -7.27
C THR A 173 -11.27 -12.60 -8.53
N PRO A 174 -10.73 -13.45 -9.43
CA PRO A 174 -11.49 -13.99 -10.53
C PRO A 174 -12.57 -14.95 -10.02
N PHE A 175 -13.74 -14.97 -10.65
CA PHE A 175 -14.78 -15.96 -10.33
C PHE A 175 -14.30 -17.38 -10.60
N SER A 176 -13.66 -17.59 -11.74
CA SER A 176 -12.96 -18.81 -12.15
C SER A 176 -11.91 -18.42 -13.20
N THR A 177 -11.29 -19.37 -13.87
CA THR A 177 -10.24 -19.10 -14.86
C THR A 177 -10.60 -19.61 -16.25
N GLU A 178 -9.73 -19.36 -17.24
CA GLU A 178 -9.89 -19.87 -18.61
C GLU A 178 -9.98 -21.40 -18.64
N ARG A 179 -9.33 -22.10 -17.70
CA ARG A 179 -9.38 -23.58 -17.59
C ARG A 179 -10.82 -24.09 -17.48
N ASN A 180 -11.69 -23.38 -16.77
CA ASN A 180 -13.11 -23.68 -16.62
C ASN A 180 -14.01 -22.91 -17.60
N GLY A 181 -13.43 -22.11 -18.52
CA GLY A 181 -14.18 -21.34 -19.51
C GLY A 181 -14.75 -20.00 -18.98
N TYR A 182 -14.31 -19.52 -17.82
CA TYR A 182 -14.86 -18.32 -17.15
C TYR A 182 -13.84 -17.18 -17.02
N LYS A 183 -12.96 -17.00 -17.99
CA LYS A 183 -11.90 -15.99 -18.00
C LYS A 183 -12.36 -14.51 -17.97
N SER A 184 -13.67 -14.27 -18.01
CA SER A 184 -14.26 -12.95 -18.15
C SER A 184 -15.03 -12.48 -16.94
N PHE A 185 -15.12 -13.28 -15.86
CA PHE A 185 -15.91 -12.94 -14.69
C PHE A 185 -15.04 -12.63 -13.49
N VAL A 186 -15.27 -11.46 -12.88
CA VAL A 186 -14.57 -10.95 -11.70
C VAL A 186 -15.55 -10.83 -10.53
N ARG A 187 -15.09 -11.13 -9.34
CA ARG A 187 -15.85 -10.93 -8.11
C ARG A 187 -15.96 -9.44 -7.80
N TYR A 188 -17.07 -9.02 -7.24
CA TYR A 188 -17.30 -7.67 -6.73
C TYR A 188 -18.12 -7.68 -5.44
N VAL A 189 -18.14 -6.56 -4.73
CA VAL A 189 -18.84 -6.38 -3.46
C VAL A 189 -19.93 -5.36 -3.61
N PHE A 190 -21.14 -5.69 -3.19
CA PHE A 190 -22.27 -4.75 -3.07
C PHE A 190 -22.11 -3.82 -1.86
N PRO A 191 -22.79 -2.63 -1.83
CA PRO A 191 -22.89 -1.78 -0.64
C PRO A 191 -23.48 -2.51 0.57
N SER A 192 -24.35 -3.53 0.34
CA SER A 192 -24.85 -4.43 1.39
C SER A 192 -23.77 -5.31 2.01
N GLY A 193 -22.61 -5.45 1.32
CA GLY A 193 -21.53 -6.35 1.66
C GLY A 193 -21.72 -7.77 1.11
N ALA A 194 -22.70 -8.03 0.26
CA ALA A 194 -22.81 -9.28 -0.47
C ALA A 194 -21.73 -9.35 -1.56
N LEU A 195 -21.30 -10.58 -1.90
CA LEU A 195 -20.37 -10.85 -2.99
C LEU A 195 -21.13 -11.44 -4.17
N ASP A 196 -20.81 -10.97 -5.38
CA ASP A 196 -21.32 -11.51 -6.63
C ASP A 196 -20.21 -11.42 -7.71
N TYR A 197 -20.50 -11.70 -8.96
CA TYR A 197 -19.55 -11.60 -10.08
C TYR A 197 -20.20 -10.95 -11.29
N ASN A 198 -19.37 -10.30 -12.12
CA ASN A 198 -19.82 -9.75 -13.39
C ASN A 198 -18.70 -9.79 -14.44
N TYR A 199 -19.03 -9.47 -15.68
CA TYR A 199 -18.08 -9.40 -16.78
C TYR A 199 -17.01 -8.32 -16.53
N ALA A 200 -15.76 -8.65 -16.77
CA ALA A 200 -14.62 -7.76 -16.55
C ALA A 200 -14.68 -6.47 -17.39
N TYR A 201 -15.31 -6.50 -18.56
CA TYR A 201 -15.47 -5.31 -19.43
C TYR A 201 -16.56 -4.35 -18.96
N ASP A 202 -17.40 -4.75 -17.99
CA ASP A 202 -18.50 -3.91 -17.54
C ASP A 202 -17.96 -2.68 -16.76
N GLY A 203 -18.24 -1.50 -17.27
CA GLY A 203 -17.70 -0.23 -16.79
C GLY A 203 -18.56 0.48 -15.73
N TYR A 204 -19.48 -0.19 -15.08
CA TYR A 204 -20.39 0.42 -14.10
C TYR A 204 -20.01 0.15 -12.63
N TRP A 205 -18.81 -0.34 -12.37
CA TRP A 205 -18.36 -0.71 -11.03
C TRP A 205 -17.32 0.27 -10.51
N GLY A 206 -17.43 0.61 -9.22
CA GLY A 206 -16.48 1.46 -8.54
C GLY A 206 -15.12 0.79 -8.35
N VAL A 207 -14.09 1.59 -8.19
CA VAL A 207 -12.74 1.17 -7.83
C VAL A 207 -12.47 1.54 -6.39
N ARG A 208 -12.09 0.58 -5.55
CA ARG A 208 -11.78 0.76 -4.13
C ARG A 208 -10.37 0.28 -3.84
N PRO A 209 -9.36 1.17 -3.87
CA PRO A 209 -7.96 0.79 -3.78
C PRO A 209 -7.57 0.19 -2.43
N LEU A 210 -6.66 -0.79 -2.48
CA LEU A 210 -5.95 -1.38 -1.35
C LEU A 210 -4.46 -1.07 -1.47
N CYS A 211 -3.81 -0.66 -0.37
CA CYS A 211 -2.37 -0.42 -0.35
C CYS A 211 -1.76 -0.81 0.99
N ALA A 212 -0.43 -0.96 1.04
CA ALA A 212 0.31 -1.00 2.29
C ALA A 212 1.20 0.25 2.38
N LEU A 213 1.16 0.93 3.53
CA LEU A 213 1.91 2.15 3.80
C LEU A 213 2.99 1.88 4.85
N LYS A 214 4.22 2.39 4.64
CA LYS A 214 5.29 2.33 5.64
C LYS A 214 4.86 2.96 6.96
N SER A 215 5.20 2.35 8.09
CA SER A 215 4.73 2.78 9.41
C SER A 215 5.28 4.12 9.89
N ASP A 216 6.36 4.62 9.31
CA ASP A 216 7.04 5.87 9.68
C ASP A 216 6.55 7.11 8.94
N ILE A 217 5.65 6.96 7.95
CA ILE A 217 5.11 8.10 7.21
C ILE A 217 4.13 8.92 8.05
N LEU A 218 4.08 10.21 7.74
CA LEU A 218 3.12 11.13 8.32
C LEU A 218 1.81 11.10 7.52
N VAL A 219 0.71 10.94 8.24
CA VAL A 219 -0.64 10.96 7.70
C VAL A 219 -1.49 11.97 8.46
N SER A 220 -2.54 12.50 7.83
CA SER A 220 -3.52 13.34 8.52
C SER A 220 -4.63 12.45 9.09
N TYR A 221 -5.17 12.83 10.26
CA TYR A 221 -6.24 12.09 10.93
C TYR A 221 -7.11 13.00 11.80
N ASP A 222 -8.32 12.53 12.08
CA ASP A 222 -9.20 13.08 13.12
C ASP A 222 -9.05 12.25 14.40
N GLU A 223 -8.89 12.90 15.56
CA GLU A 223 -8.71 12.20 16.85
C GLU A 223 -9.86 11.25 17.20
N GLY A 224 -11.08 11.56 16.76
CA GLY A 224 -12.25 10.70 16.98
C GLY A 224 -12.32 9.48 16.07
N GLU A 225 -11.47 9.40 15.03
CA GLU A 225 -11.51 8.35 14.00
C GLU A 225 -10.30 7.40 14.05
N VAL A 226 -9.45 7.48 15.08
CA VAL A 226 -8.25 6.66 15.20
C VAL A 226 -8.21 5.85 16.49
N ASN A 227 -7.67 4.65 16.40
CA ASN A 227 -7.38 3.75 17.51
C ASN A 227 -5.87 3.63 17.67
N GLU A 228 -5.39 3.50 18.91
CA GLU A 228 -3.97 3.20 19.14
C GLU A 228 -3.62 1.78 18.66
N ARG A 229 -2.45 1.63 18.04
CA ARG A 229 -1.93 0.32 17.69
C ARG A 229 -1.55 -0.45 18.95
N LYS A 230 -2.11 -1.64 19.09
CA LYS A 230 -1.69 -2.56 20.15
C LYS A 230 -0.42 -3.29 19.70
N PRO A 231 0.63 -3.31 20.52
CA PRO A 231 1.84 -4.06 20.20
C PRO A 231 1.52 -5.56 20.05
N SER A 232 2.18 -6.23 19.13
CA SER A 232 2.06 -7.68 18.98
C SER A 232 2.64 -8.38 20.22
N PHE A 233 2.27 -9.64 20.40
CA PHE A 233 2.80 -10.45 21.53
C PHE A 233 4.33 -10.53 21.47
N GLY A 234 4.93 -10.64 20.27
CA GLY A 234 6.38 -10.62 20.08
C GLY A 234 7.03 -9.29 20.49
N GLU A 235 6.41 -8.16 20.15
CA GLU A 235 6.86 -6.83 20.58
C GLU A 235 6.76 -6.65 22.10
N MET A 236 5.68 -7.16 22.71
CA MET A 236 5.51 -7.11 24.17
C MET A 236 6.57 -7.94 24.89
N ILE A 237 6.87 -9.16 24.40
CA ILE A 237 7.95 -9.99 24.95
C ILE A 237 9.30 -9.33 24.71
N GLY A 238 9.58 -8.82 23.50
CA GLY A 238 10.81 -8.12 23.20
C GLY A 238 11.04 -6.93 24.13
N LYS A 239 10.02 -6.11 24.36
CA LYS A 239 10.06 -4.99 25.30
C LYS A 239 10.29 -5.45 26.75
N ALA A 240 9.55 -6.47 27.21
CA ALA A 240 9.70 -7.01 28.56
C ALA A 240 11.10 -7.63 28.80
N LEU A 241 11.66 -8.32 27.79
CA LEU A 241 13.02 -8.85 27.84
C LEU A 241 14.05 -7.73 27.88
N ALA A 242 13.90 -6.69 27.05
CA ALA A 242 14.79 -5.53 27.06
C ALA A 242 14.74 -4.77 28.39
N GLU A 243 13.56 -4.56 28.96
CA GLU A 243 13.36 -3.94 30.28
C GLU A 243 13.95 -4.80 31.41
N GLY A 244 13.71 -6.13 31.37
CA GLY A 244 14.26 -7.09 32.33
C GLY A 244 15.79 -7.17 32.24
N LEU A 245 16.35 -7.16 31.06
CA LEU A 245 17.80 -7.16 30.82
C LEU A 245 18.43 -5.84 31.30
N ASN A 246 17.82 -4.70 30.99
CA ASN A 246 18.26 -3.39 31.47
C ASN A 246 18.25 -3.32 33.01
N LYS A 247 17.17 -3.80 33.65
CA LYS A 247 17.08 -3.86 35.10
C LYS A 247 18.14 -4.80 35.72
N ALA A 248 18.42 -5.92 35.08
CA ALA A 248 19.42 -6.88 35.54
C ALA A 248 20.87 -6.37 35.40
N ILE A 249 21.16 -5.58 34.39
CA ILE A 249 22.50 -5.06 34.08
C ILE A 249 22.78 -3.75 34.85
N PHE A 250 21.81 -2.85 34.92
CA PHE A 250 22.00 -1.46 35.39
C PHE A 250 21.29 -1.10 36.70
N GLY A 251 20.44 -1.99 37.25
CA GLY A 251 19.65 -1.69 38.45
C GLY A 251 18.47 -0.75 38.17
N GLU A 252 17.72 -0.40 39.24
CA GLU A 252 16.59 0.55 39.12
C GLU A 252 17.11 1.99 39.15
N GLY A 253 17.16 2.67 38.02
CA GLY A 253 17.32 4.12 37.95
C GLY A 253 18.41 4.74 37.07
N GLU A 254 19.21 3.98 36.36
CA GLU A 254 20.16 4.55 35.39
C GLU A 254 19.78 4.22 33.94
N GLU A 255 19.52 5.25 33.15
CA GLU A 255 19.37 5.10 31.71
C GLU A 255 20.74 4.85 31.07
N PRO A 256 20.94 3.73 30.35
CA PRO A 256 22.23 3.39 29.73
C PRO A 256 22.41 4.15 28.40
N LYS A 257 22.82 5.41 28.46
CA LYS A 257 23.04 6.28 27.30
C LYS A 257 24.10 5.80 26.30
N GLY A 258 24.93 4.80 26.67
CA GLY A 258 26.00 4.27 25.82
C GLY A 258 25.66 2.93 25.16
N ILE A 259 25.08 2.00 25.87
CA ILE A 259 24.88 0.61 25.42
C ILE A 259 23.69 0.44 24.49
N LEU A 260 22.62 1.27 24.66
CA LEU A 260 21.51 1.32 23.68
C LEU A 260 22.02 1.79 22.31
N ALA A 261 22.89 2.80 22.28
CA ALA A 261 23.49 3.28 21.02
C ALA A 261 24.42 2.22 20.39
N GLU A 262 25.15 1.44 21.21
CA GLU A 262 25.97 0.33 20.71
C GLU A 262 25.11 -0.86 20.25
N ALA A 263 24.04 -1.20 20.96
CA ALA A 263 23.10 -2.25 20.55
C ALA A 263 22.32 -1.86 19.28
N GLU A 264 21.89 -0.61 19.16
CA GLU A 264 21.26 -0.08 17.94
C GLU A 264 22.24 -0.06 16.75
N ALA A 265 23.50 0.30 17.00
CA ALA A 265 24.56 0.26 15.98
C ALA A 265 24.93 -1.19 15.60
N GLN A 266 24.85 -2.13 16.53
CA GLN A 266 25.09 -3.54 16.25
C GLN A 266 23.89 -4.17 15.51
N ALA A 267 22.66 -3.88 15.90
CA ALA A 267 21.45 -4.30 15.17
C ALA A 267 21.38 -3.71 13.76
N ALA A 268 21.87 -2.47 13.57
CA ALA A 268 21.98 -1.86 12.25
C ALA A 268 23.01 -2.58 11.37
N ARG A 269 24.15 -3.00 11.96
CA ARG A 269 25.20 -3.78 11.24
C ARG A 269 24.73 -5.19 10.91
N GLU A 270 24.01 -5.85 11.81
CA GLU A 270 23.44 -7.18 11.58
C GLU A 270 22.40 -7.13 10.45
N LYS A 271 21.55 -6.09 10.44
CA LYS A 271 20.58 -5.87 9.36
C LYS A 271 21.25 -5.55 8.01
N GLU A 272 22.34 -4.80 8.02
CA GLU A 272 23.15 -4.52 6.82
C GLU A 272 23.83 -5.79 6.30
N GLN A 273 24.23 -6.67 7.20
CA GLN A 273 24.80 -7.96 6.88
C GLN A 273 23.77 -8.94 6.33
N GLU A 274 22.56 -9.00 6.92
CA GLU A 274 21.44 -9.78 6.39
C GLU A 274 21.02 -9.31 5.00
N ASP A 275 21.00 -7.98 4.75
CA ASP A 275 20.70 -7.39 3.45
C ASP A 275 21.78 -7.70 2.40
N GLU A 276 23.07 -7.74 2.82
CA GLU A 276 24.17 -8.19 1.96
C GLU A 276 24.11 -9.69 1.68
N ASP A 277 23.76 -10.51 2.66
CA ASP A 277 23.65 -11.95 2.50
C ASP A 277 22.44 -12.31 1.62
N GLN A 278 21.33 -11.57 1.73
CA GLN A 278 20.18 -11.71 0.82
C GLN A 278 20.55 -11.31 -0.61
N LYS A 279 21.24 -10.18 -0.81
CA LYS A 279 21.77 -9.79 -2.13
C LYS A 279 22.72 -10.81 -2.73
N ARG A 280 23.52 -11.50 -1.88
CA ARG A 280 24.38 -12.61 -2.31
C ARG A 280 23.58 -13.83 -2.72
N ALA A 281 22.54 -14.19 -1.96
CA ALA A 281 21.65 -15.30 -2.29
C ALA A 281 20.92 -15.06 -3.62
N ASP A 282 20.39 -13.85 -3.82
CA ASP A 282 19.73 -13.45 -5.06
C ASP A 282 20.70 -13.47 -6.26
N ALA A 283 21.95 -13.03 -6.06
CA ALA A 283 22.99 -13.09 -7.09
C ALA A 283 23.35 -14.54 -7.46
N VAL A 284 23.45 -15.43 -6.48
CA VAL A 284 23.70 -16.87 -6.71
C VAL A 284 22.55 -17.53 -7.46
N ASP A 285 21.32 -17.20 -7.14
CA ASP A 285 20.14 -17.74 -7.80
C ASP A 285 20.01 -17.21 -9.24
N MET A 286 20.29 -15.94 -9.47
CA MET A 286 20.41 -15.33 -10.79
C MET A 286 21.53 -16.00 -11.62
N MET A 287 22.67 -16.32 -11.01
CA MET A 287 23.77 -17.04 -11.68
C MET A 287 23.37 -18.47 -12.08
N LYS A 288 22.57 -19.17 -11.26
CA LYS A 288 22.03 -20.49 -11.61
C LYS A 288 21.09 -20.40 -12.82
N HIS A 289 20.22 -19.38 -12.88
CA HIS A 289 19.34 -19.14 -14.02
C HIS A 289 20.12 -18.81 -15.29
N ILE A 290 21.19 -18.02 -15.18
CA ILE A 290 22.10 -17.70 -16.31
C ILE A 290 22.81 -18.97 -16.77
N ALA A 291 23.37 -19.77 -15.86
CA ALA A 291 24.03 -21.03 -16.21
C ALA A 291 23.08 -22.02 -16.91
N ALA A 292 21.83 -22.11 -16.44
CA ALA A 292 20.79 -22.93 -17.06
C ALA A 292 20.40 -22.43 -18.48
N ALA A 293 20.31 -21.11 -18.67
CA ALA A 293 19.95 -20.51 -19.95
C ALA A 293 21.03 -20.66 -21.03
N PHE A 294 22.29 -20.93 -20.65
CA PHE A 294 23.44 -21.07 -21.56
C PHE A 294 24.04 -22.47 -21.60
N ASP A 295 23.32 -23.49 -21.07
CA ASP A 295 23.75 -24.91 -21.07
C ASP A 295 25.16 -25.16 -20.45
N ILE A 296 25.52 -24.32 -19.45
CA ILE A 296 26.78 -24.44 -18.73
C ILE A 296 26.60 -25.52 -17.64
N PRO A 297 27.40 -26.62 -17.65
CA PRO A 297 27.22 -27.70 -16.68
C PRO A 297 27.46 -27.18 -15.24
N ALA A 298 26.45 -27.21 -14.41
CA ALA A 298 26.55 -26.89 -12.97
C ALA A 298 27.20 -28.04 -12.20
N THR A 299 28.48 -28.36 -12.47
CA THR A 299 29.28 -29.27 -11.65
C THR A 299 30.14 -28.49 -10.68
N ILE A 300 29.55 -28.14 -9.53
CA ILE A 300 30.31 -27.61 -8.39
C ILE A 300 30.82 -28.83 -7.61
N GLY A 301 32.09 -29.25 -7.87
CA GLY A 301 32.79 -30.21 -7.05
C GLY A 301 33.27 -29.54 -5.78
N GLU A 302 33.03 -30.17 -4.64
CA GLU A 302 33.54 -29.79 -3.31
C GLU A 302 35.09 -29.77 -3.33
N GLY A 303 35.72 -28.64 -3.54
CA GLY A 303 37.19 -28.53 -3.50
C GLY A 303 37.78 -27.26 -4.13
N LYS A 304 37.00 -26.43 -4.79
CA LYS A 304 37.46 -25.18 -5.42
C LYS A 304 36.53 -23.99 -5.15
N GLN A 305 35.82 -24.00 -4.06
CA GLN A 305 34.83 -23.00 -3.75
C GLN A 305 35.37 -21.55 -3.72
N GLU A 306 36.57 -21.34 -3.11
CA GLU A 306 37.15 -20.00 -2.99
C GLU A 306 37.63 -19.41 -4.34
N GLU A 307 38.15 -20.23 -5.22
CA GLU A 307 38.65 -19.78 -6.53
C GLU A 307 37.48 -19.46 -7.48
N GLN A 308 36.45 -20.31 -7.47
CA GLN A 308 35.21 -20.11 -8.24
C GLN A 308 34.37 -18.91 -7.72
N GLU A 309 34.35 -18.71 -6.40
CA GLU A 309 33.72 -17.54 -5.79
C GLU A 309 34.39 -16.23 -6.18
N LYS A 310 35.72 -16.26 -6.30
CA LYS A 310 36.52 -15.11 -6.74
C LYS A 310 36.29 -14.79 -8.23
N GLU A 311 36.24 -15.80 -9.09
CA GLU A 311 35.91 -15.63 -10.51
C GLU A 311 34.46 -15.14 -10.70
N ALA A 312 33.50 -15.69 -9.97
CA ALA A 312 32.12 -15.26 -10.00
C ALA A 312 31.93 -13.80 -9.57
N LYS A 313 32.63 -13.37 -8.49
CA LYS A 313 32.65 -11.97 -8.05
C LYS A 313 33.26 -11.02 -9.10
N GLN A 314 34.27 -11.46 -9.81
CA GLN A 314 34.92 -10.68 -10.85
C GLN A 314 34.00 -10.51 -12.08
N LEU A 315 33.34 -11.58 -12.52
CA LEU A 315 32.37 -11.57 -13.61
C LEU A 315 31.17 -10.71 -13.29
N PHE A 316 30.63 -10.81 -12.07
CA PHE A 316 29.54 -9.97 -11.59
C PHE A 316 29.95 -8.49 -11.50
N GLY A 317 31.16 -8.20 -11.09
CA GLY A 317 31.73 -6.84 -11.10
C GLY A 317 31.70 -6.24 -12.51
N TRP A 318 32.17 -6.95 -13.51
CA TRP A 318 32.16 -6.52 -14.91
C TRP A 318 30.77 -6.37 -15.47
N TYR A 319 29.86 -7.30 -15.17
CA TYR A 319 28.45 -7.19 -15.55
C TYR A 319 27.80 -5.93 -14.99
N SER A 320 27.99 -5.66 -13.69
CA SER A 320 27.46 -4.48 -13.03
C SER A 320 27.97 -3.17 -13.63
N GLU A 321 29.25 -3.11 -13.99
CA GLU A 321 29.84 -1.93 -14.63
C GLU A 321 29.29 -1.72 -16.05
N LEU A 322 29.10 -2.78 -16.83
CA LEU A 322 28.50 -2.72 -18.15
C LEU A 322 27.02 -2.27 -18.08
N LYS A 323 26.28 -2.74 -17.08
CA LYS A 323 24.89 -2.28 -16.85
C LYS A 323 24.84 -0.80 -16.48
N LYS A 324 25.73 -0.31 -15.61
CA LYS A 324 25.86 1.12 -15.27
C LYS A 324 26.23 1.97 -16.49
N ALA A 325 27.01 1.41 -17.41
CA ALA A 325 27.36 2.05 -18.67
C ALA A 325 26.23 2.03 -19.73
N GLY A 326 25.04 1.46 -19.40
CA GLY A 326 23.85 1.47 -20.23
C GLY A 326 23.72 0.31 -21.21
N PHE A 327 24.54 -0.73 -21.09
CA PHE A 327 24.40 -1.93 -21.92
C PHE A 327 23.18 -2.76 -21.50
N THR A 328 22.50 -3.39 -22.48
CA THR A 328 21.46 -4.39 -22.19
C THR A 328 22.08 -5.67 -21.64
N ASP A 329 21.29 -6.53 -21.00
CA ASP A 329 21.77 -7.80 -20.44
C ASP A 329 22.44 -8.66 -21.53
N ALA A 330 21.83 -8.77 -22.71
CA ALA A 330 22.38 -9.50 -23.85
C ALA A 330 23.76 -8.96 -24.30
N GLN A 331 23.90 -7.64 -24.36
CA GLN A 331 25.17 -6.99 -24.76
C GLN A 331 26.26 -7.15 -23.71
N ALA A 332 25.88 -7.02 -22.40
CA ALA A 332 26.81 -7.22 -21.30
C ALA A 332 27.34 -8.67 -21.25
N PHE A 333 26.47 -9.64 -21.49
CA PHE A 333 26.85 -11.06 -21.54
C PHE A 333 27.75 -11.40 -22.73
N GLU A 334 27.48 -10.86 -23.91
CA GLU A 334 28.35 -11.06 -25.07
C GLU A 334 29.75 -10.49 -24.85
N LEU A 335 29.87 -9.33 -24.21
CA LEU A 335 31.17 -8.71 -23.88
C LEU A 335 31.96 -9.45 -22.80
N ILE A 336 31.29 -10.16 -21.91
CA ILE A 336 31.93 -10.96 -20.87
C ILE A 336 32.37 -12.34 -21.39
N LYS A 337 31.70 -12.86 -22.42
CA LYS A 337 32.03 -14.15 -23.07
C LYS A 337 33.24 -14.09 -24.00
N GLY A 338 33.54 -12.92 -24.57
CA GLY A 338 34.63 -12.73 -25.55
C GLY A 338 35.99 -12.64 -24.93
#